data_7bc5c2b18066515c99410c331d70c871
#
_entry.id   7bc5c2b18066515c99410c331d70c871
#
_cell.length_a   1.000
_cell.length_b   1.000
_cell.length_c   1.000
_cell.angle_alpha   90.00
_cell.angle_beta   90.00
_cell.angle_gamma   90.00
#
_symmetry.space_group_name_H-M   'P 1'
#
loop_
_entity.id
_entity.type
_entity.pdbx_description
1 polymer ?
#
loop_
_entity_poly.entity_id
_entity_poly.type
_entity_poly.pdbx_seq_one_letter_code
_entity_poly.pdbx_strand_id
1 'polypeptide(L)'
;SSYQLVSQVSPVGRDEKATSVVEICKRMSVPLEDCMYIGDGDTDARALQVVRRSGGLAVAFNGNLSALQEAEVGTITPNAIVTSILAELFYRGGRDGVLEAIEGWSTEGLRSTGMVHNYLLRELSRTFPEALPTVRRMSKECLPAMFHEAARMRIQMRRPLPNAPSDEMS
;
A
#
# COMPACT_ATOMS: atom_id res chain seq x y z
N SER A 1 26.51 9.75 -23.05
CA SER A 1 26.80 9.88 -21.60
C SER A 1 25.57 9.62 -20.71
N SER A 2 24.75 8.62 -21.07
CA SER A 2 23.57 8.20 -20.27
C SER A 2 23.93 7.28 -19.09
N TYR A 3 25.16 6.81 -19.02
CA TYR A 3 25.64 5.89 -17.96
C TYR A 3 26.03 6.58 -16.64
N GLN A 4 26.21 7.89 -16.62
CA GLN A 4 26.60 8.62 -15.41
C GLN A 4 25.42 8.99 -14.50
N LEU A 5 24.17 8.95 -14.99
CA LEU A 5 22.99 9.26 -14.18
C LEU A 5 22.56 8.10 -13.26
N VAL A 6 22.88 6.85 -13.63
CA VAL A 6 22.51 5.66 -12.85
C VAL A 6 23.44 5.42 -11.66
N SER A 7 24.66 5.93 -11.69
CA SER A 7 25.65 5.76 -10.62
C SER A 7 25.50 6.72 -9.43
N GLN A 8 24.55 7.66 -9.48
CA GLN A 8 24.29 8.61 -8.39
C GLN A 8 23.02 8.30 -7.58
N VAL A 9 22.31 7.23 -7.89
CA VAL A 9 21.19 6.77 -7.06
C VAL A 9 21.77 5.89 -5.96
N SER A 10 22.17 6.49 -4.84
CA SER A 10 22.41 5.74 -3.61
C SER A 10 21.11 5.04 -3.19
N PRO A 11 21.15 3.74 -2.83
CA PRO A 11 19.98 3.09 -2.28
C PRO A 11 19.54 3.84 -1.02
N VAL A 12 18.32 4.41 -1.06
CA VAL A 12 17.77 5.20 0.04
C VAL A 12 17.56 4.27 1.24
N GLY A 13 18.28 4.54 2.32
CA GLY A 13 18.21 3.77 3.56
C GLY A 13 16.92 4.03 4.37
N ARG A 14 16.74 3.31 5.48
CA ARG A 14 15.56 3.42 6.35
C ARG A 14 15.33 4.84 6.87
N ASP A 15 16.39 5.48 7.37
CA ASP A 15 16.29 6.82 7.95
C ASP A 15 16.15 7.90 6.88
N GLU A 16 16.72 7.68 5.71
CA GLU A 16 16.61 8.61 4.58
C GLU A 16 15.17 8.72 4.05
N LYS A 17 14.44 7.59 3.93
CA LYS A 17 13.02 7.63 3.54
C LYS A 17 12.17 8.34 4.57
N ALA A 18 12.38 8.07 5.85
CA ALA A 18 11.66 8.75 6.94
C ALA A 18 11.94 10.26 6.94
N THR A 19 13.20 10.65 6.78
CA THR A 19 13.60 12.07 6.66
C THR A 19 12.95 12.71 5.44
N SER A 20 12.99 12.05 4.29
CA SER A 20 12.38 12.55 3.05
C SER A 20 10.89 12.79 3.18
N VAL A 21 10.14 11.89 3.83
CA VAL A 21 8.70 12.09 4.07
C VAL A 21 8.46 13.34 4.90
N VAL A 22 9.19 13.53 6.00
CA VAL A 22 9.07 14.71 6.87
C VAL A 22 9.42 15.99 6.11
N GLU A 23 10.49 15.99 5.32
CA GLU A 23 10.91 17.14 4.53
C GLU A 23 9.91 17.50 3.43
N ILE A 24 9.37 16.49 2.72
CA ILE A 24 8.33 16.71 1.70
C ILE A 24 7.08 17.32 2.33
N CYS A 25 6.60 16.76 3.45
CA CYS A 25 5.45 17.30 4.16
C CYS A 25 5.68 18.76 4.61
N LYS A 26 6.84 19.05 5.17
CA LYS A 26 7.21 20.43 5.56
C LYS A 26 7.23 21.37 4.35
N ARG A 27 7.87 20.96 3.26
CA ARG A 27 7.97 21.78 2.04
C ARG A 27 6.61 22.07 1.41
N MET A 28 5.69 21.11 1.48
CA MET A 28 4.34 21.23 0.96
C MET A 28 3.35 21.84 1.96
N SER A 29 3.80 22.16 3.17
CA SER A 29 2.94 22.66 4.27
C SER A 29 1.77 21.70 4.58
N VAL A 30 2.02 20.39 4.46
CA VAL A 30 1.07 19.33 4.81
C VAL A 30 1.50 18.73 6.15
N PRO A 31 0.64 18.68 7.17
CA PRO A 31 0.96 18.01 8.42
C PRO A 31 1.06 16.50 8.20
N LEU A 32 1.89 15.81 8.99
CA LEU A 32 2.08 14.36 8.85
C LEU A 32 0.81 13.56 9.13
N GLU A 33 -0.13 14.09 9.90
CA GLU A 33 -1.46 13.49 10.13
C GLU A 33 -2.32 13.42 8.87
N ASP A 34 -2.06 14.31 7.90
CA ASP A 34 -2.70 14.32 6.58
C ASP A 34 -1.86 13.57 5.52
N CYS A 35 -0.86 12.82 5.95
CA CYS A 35 0.00 12.01 5.07
C CYS A 35 -0.43 10.55 5.08
N MET A 36 -0.57 9.97 3.89
CA MET A 36 -0.67 8.53 3.68
C MET A 36 0.65 8.03 3.10
N TYR A 37 1.30 7.10 3.79
CA TYR A 37 2.55 6.48 3.33
C TYR A 37 2.35 4.99 3.05
N ILE A 38 2.84 4.53 1.91
CA ILE A 38 2.73 3.15 1.46
C ILE A 38 4.14 2.59 1.28
N GLY A 39 4.39 1.44 1.87
CA GLY A 39 5.68 0.75 1.78
C GLY A 39 5.53 -0.77 1.83
N ASP A 40 6.56 -1.49 1.46
CA ASP A 40 6.54 -2.96 1.39
C ASP A 40 7.72 -3.64 2.07
N GLY A 41 8.77 -2.90 2.37
CA GLY A 41 10.04 -3.47 2.78
C GLY A 41 10.70 -2.86 4.02
N ASP A 42 11.88 -3.39 4.33
CA ASP A 42 12.67 -2.97 5.48
C ASP A 42 13.06 -1.49 5.42
N THR A 43 13.29 -0.96 4.23
CA THR A 43 13.65 0.45 4.04
C THR A 43 12.47 1.39 4.30
N ASP A 44 11.23 0.88 4.24
CA ASP A 44 10.00 1.65 4.49
C ASP A 44 9.59 1.66 5.96
N ALA A 45 10.06 0.69 6.75
CA ALA A 45 9.60 0.48 8.12
C ALA A 45 9.68 1.75 8.98
N ARG A 46 10.77 2.51 8.86
CA ARG A 46 10.94 3.75 9.64
C ARG A 46 9.99 4.85 9.19
N ALA A 47 9.76 5.00 7.90
CA ALA A 47 8.81 5.98 7.34
C ALA A 47 7.37 5.62 7.74
N LEU A 48 6.97 4.34 7.63
CA LEU A 48 5.68 3.84 8.12
C LEU A 48 5.47 4.17 9.59
N GLN A 49 6.47 3.92 10.43
CA GLN A 49 6.43 4.21 11.87
C GLN A 49 6.25 5.71 12.15
N VAL A 50 7.00 6.57 11.47
CA VAL A 50 6.94 8.03 11.65
C VAL A 50 5.56 8.55 11.29
N VAL A 51 5.02 8.17 10.12
CA VAL A 51 3.69 8.61 9.67
C VAL A 51 2.61 8.12 10.63
N ARG A 52 2.62 6.83 11.00
CA ARG A 52 1.65 6.26 11.94
C ARG A 52 1.67 6.96 13.29
N ARG A 53 2.85 7.20 13.88
CA ARG A 53 3.00 7.89 15.18
C ARG A 53 2.57 9.34 15.15
N SER A 54 2.63 9.97 13.98
CA SER A 54 2.18 11.36 13.77
C SER A 54 0.70 11.47 13.45
N GLY A 55 -0.07 10.39 13.49
CA GLY A 55 -1.51 10.38 13.24
C GLY A 55 -1.91 10.21 11.77
N GLY A 56 -0.94 10.09 10.85
CA GLY A 56 -1.17 9.77 9.44
C GLY A 56 -1.47 8.29 9.21
N LEU A 57 -1.73 7.92 7.97
CA LEU A 57 -2.06 6.55 7.58
C LEU A 57 -0.84 5.82 7.01
N ALA A 58 -0.37 4.79 7.70
CA ALA A 58 0.73 3.93 7.29
C ALA A 58 0.19 2.61 6.72
N VAL A 59 0.48 2.32 5.45
CA VAL A 59 -0.04 1.15 4.73
C VAL A 59 1.10 0.24 4.28
N ALA A 60 1.07 -1.04 4.67
CA ALA A 60 1.95 -2.07 4.14
C ALA A 60 1.32 -2.74 2.91
N PHE A 61 1.91 -2.54 1.74
CA PHE A 61 1.46 -3.15 0.48
C PHE A 61 2.23 -4.45 0.21
N ASN A 62 1.59 -5.60 0.36
CA ASN A 62 2.25 -6.90 0.26
C ASN A 62 3.53 -6.96 1.11
N GLY A 63 3.49 -6.34 2.29
CA GLY A 63 4.65 -6.01 3.09
C GLY A 63 5.42 -7.22 3.61
N ASN A 64 6.73 -7.04 3.82
CA ASN A 64 7.51 -7.97 4.63
C ASN A 64 7.20 -7.77 6.13
N LEU A 65 7.84 -8.56 6.98
CA LEU A 65 7.57 -8.52 8.42
C LEU A 65 7.77 -7.12 9.01
N SER A 66 8.87 -6.45 8.66
CA SER A 66 9.18 -5.11 9.18
C SER A 66 8.13 -4.07 8.76
N ALA A 67 7.71 -4.08 7.51
CA ALA A 67 6.68 -3.17 7.02
C ALA A 67 5.32 -3.44 7.69
N LEU A 68 4.91 -4.71 7.81
CA LEU A 68 3.66 -5.09 8.46
C LEU A 68 3.61 -4.74 9.95
N GLN A 69 4.75 -4.82 10.66
CA GLN A 69 4.85 -4.45 12.08
C GLN A 69 4.65 -2.95 12.31
N GLU A 70 5.16 -2.12 11.42
CA GLU A 70 5.12 -0.66 11.56
C GLU A 70 3.89 -0.01 10.91
N ALA A 71 3.25 -0.70 9.97
CA ALA A 71 2.02 -0.21 9.34
C ALA A 71 0.82 -0.26 10.29
N GLU A 72 -0.18 0.57 10.02
CA GLU A 72 -1.49 0.49 10.66
C GLU A 72 -2.45 -0.39 9.85
N VAL A 73 -2.31 -0.36 8.53
CA VAL A 73 -3.11 -1.14 7.58
C VAL A 73 -2.20 -2.02 6.75
N GLY A 74 -2.53 -3.29 6.66
CA GLY A 74 -1.89 -4.23 5.74
C GLY A 74 -2.81 -4.57 4.58
N THR A 75 -2.27 -4.59 3.37
CA THR A 75 -2.98 -5.01 2.16
C THR A 75 -2.26 -6.16 1.49
N ILE A 76 -3.03 -7.12 0.96
CA ILE A 76 -2.52 -8.23 0.16
C ILE A 76 -3.33 -8.26 -1.14
N THR A 77 -2.71 -7.84 -2.21
CA THR A 77 -3.37 -7.59 -3.49
C THR A 77 -2.39 -7.71 -4.66
N PRO A 78 -2.82 -8.24 -5.81
CA PRO A 78 -1.97 -8.33 -7.00
C PRO A 78 -1.83 -7.01 -7.76
N ASN A 79 -2.60 -5.97 -7.43
CA ASN A 79 -2.57 -4.68 -8.13
C ASN A 79 -2.88 -3.49 -7.22
N ALA A 80 -2.77 -2.29 -7.75
CA ALA A 80 -2.87 -1.04 -6.99
C ALA A 80 -4.30 -0.49 -6.78
N ILE A 81 -5.36 -1.18 -7.24
CA ILE A 81 -6.73 -0.64 -7.12
C ILE A 81 -7.15 -0.44 -5.66
N VAL A 82 -6.72 -1.35 -4.77
CA VAL A 82 -6.95 -1.24 -3.33
C VAL A 82 -6.30 0.02 -2.77
N THR A 83 -5.08 0.33 -3.21
CA THR A 83 -4.37 1.55 -2.83
C THR A 83 -5.14 2.81 -3.23
N SER A 84 -5.71 2.83 -4.44
CA SER A 84 -6.52 3.96 -4.92
C SER A 84 -7.78 4.14 -4.07
N ILE A 85 -8.42 3.06 -3.66
CA ILE A 85 -9.60 3.10 -2.77
C ILE A 85 -9.20 3.63 -1.38
N LEU A 86 -8.10 3.14 -0.80
CA LEU A 86 -7.62 3.63 0.49
C LEU A 86 -7.24 5.11 0.44
N ALA A 87 -6.64 5.56 -0.67
CA ALA A 87 -6.30 6.97 -0.88
C ALA A 87 -7.57 7.85 -0.94
N GLU A 88 -8.62 7.40 -1.61
CA GLU A 88 -9.87 8.14 -1.70
C GLU A 88 -10.62 8.18 -0.36
N LEU A 89 -10.64 7.07 0.37
CA LEU A 89 -11.16 7.01 1.74
C LEU A 89 -10.40 7.97 2.66
N PHE A 90 -9.06 7.96 2.57
CA PHE A 90 -8.21 8.84 3.37
C PHE A 90 -8.41 10.31 3.02
N TYR A 91 -8.50 10.64 1.75
CA TYR A 91 -8.74 12.01 1.29
C TYR A 91 -10.07 12.59 1.80
N ARG A 92 -11.13 11.76 1.88
CA ARG A 92 -12.47 12.20 2.28
C ARG A 92 -12.77 12.05 3.76
N GLY A 93 -12.26 11.00 4.39
CA GLY A 93 -12.58 10.62 5.77
C GLY A 93 -11.38 10.61 6.72
N GLY A 94 -10.18 10.95 6.23
CA GLY A 94 -8.97 10.87 7.00
C GLY A 94 -8.63 9.45 7.44
N ARG A 95 -7.69 9.32 8.36
CA ARG A 95 -7.29 8.03 8.94
C ARG A 95 -8.47 7.25 9.54
N ASP A 96 -9.32 7.91 10.31
CA ASP A 96 -10.43 7.25 11.01
C ASP A 96 -11.47 6.73 10.01
N GLY A 97 -11.77 7.49 8.95
CA GLY A 97 -12.65 7.03 7.87
C GLY A 97 -12.14 5.78 7.15
N VAL A 98 -10.81 5.66 6.96
CA VAL A 98 -10.20 4.43 6.42
C VAL A 98 -10.38 3.26 7.40
N LEU A 99 -10.09 3.45 8.68
CA LEU A 99 -10.16 2.39 9.67
C LEU A 99 -11.59 1.87 9.86
N GLU A 100 -12.59 2.76 9.85
CA GLU A 100 -14.00 2.39 9.89
C GLU A 100 -14.41 1.61 8.64
N ALA A 101 -14.02 2.05 7.45
CA ALA A 101 -14.33 1.37 6.19
C ALA A 101 -13.72 -0.04 6.11
N ILE A 102 -12.56 -0.26 6.72
CA ILE A 102 -11.89 -1.57 6.75
C ILE A 102 -12.67 -2.59 7.58
N GLU A 103 -13.36 -2.19 8.64
CA GLU A 103 -14.18 -3.09 9.45
C GLU A 103 -15.32 -3.72 8.64
N GLY A 104 -15.86 -2.99 7.67
CA GLY A 104 -16.88 -3.45 6.73
C GLY A 104 -16.34 -3.74 5.32
N TRP A 105 -15.10 -4.23 5.19
CA TRP A 105 -14.41 -4.38 3.89
C TRP A 105 -15.13 -5.34 2.95
N SER A 106 -16.04 -4.77 2.17
CA SER A 106 -16.83 -5.42 1.12
C SER A 106 -17.24 -4.36 0.10
N THR A 107 -17.65 -4.77 -1.10
CA THR A 107 -18.14 -3.82 -2.10
C THR A 107 -19.33 -3.01 -1.58
N GLU A 108 -20.24 -3.63 -0.85
CA GLU A 108 -21.41 -2.96 -0.27
C GLU A 108 -21.01 -2.03 0.89
N GLY A 109 -20.12 -2.49 1.78
CA GLY A 109 -19.58 -1.65 2.85
C GLY A 109 -18.89 -0.41 2.31
N LEU A 110 -18.02 -0.56 1.31
CA LEU A 110 -17.35 0.57 0.65
C LEU A 110 -18.36 1.53 -0.02
N ARG A 111 -19.40 0.99 -0.69
CA ARG A 111 -20.45 1.81 -1.29
C ARG A 111 -21.22 2.61 -0.24
N SER A 112 -21.54 1.98 0.89
CA SER A 112 -22.32 2.61 1.96
C SER A 112 -21.58 3.78 2.64
N THR A 113 -20.25 3.82 2.59
CA THR A 113 -19.49 4.96 3.09
C THR A 113 -19.76 6.26 2.33
N GLY A 114 -20.18 6.17 1.07
CA GLY A 114 -20.29 7.32 0.17
C GLY A 114 -18.96 8.02 -0.16
N MET A 115 -17.83 7.48 0.32
CA MET A 115 -16.51 8.10 0.18
C MET A 115 -15.71 7.56 -1.02
N VAL A 116 -16.11 6.43 -1.62
CA VAL A 116 -15.41 5.84 -2.76
C VAL A 116 -16.17 6.11 -4.05
N HIS A 117 -15.46 6.61 -5.05
CA HIS A 117 -16.05 6.92 -6.35
C HIS A 117 -16.58 5.66 -7.03
N ASN A 118 -17.78 5.72 -7.62
CA ASN A 118 -18.44 4.59 -8.27
C ASN A 118 -17.59 3.91 -9.35
N TYR A 119 -16.71 4.65 -10.01
CA TYR A 119 -15.76 4.08 -10.98
C TYR A 119 -14.82 3.08 -10.31
N LEU A 120 -14.19 3.43 -9.17
CA LEU A 120 -13.30 2.54 -8.43
C LEU A 120 -14.02 1.32 -7.89
N LEU A 121 -15.27 1.47 -7.42
CA LEU A 121 -16.08 0.34 -6.96
C LEU A 121 -16.40 -0.63 -8.10
N ARG A 122 -16.71 -0.12 -9.30
CA ARG A 122 -16.91 -0.97 -10.49
C ARG A 122 -15.65 -1.70 -10.89
N GLU A 123 -14.51 -0.99 -10.95
CA GLU A 123 -13.22 -1.59 -11.28
C GLU A 123 -12.80 -2.65 -10.24
N LEU A 124 -13.04 -2.39 -8.95
CA LEU A 124 -12.78 -3.35 -7.89
C LEU A 124 -13.60 -4.64 -8.10
N SER A 125 -14.93 -4.51 -8.32
CA SER A 125 -15.82 -5.65 -8.53
C SER A 125 -15.51 -6.40 -9.83
N ARG A 126 -15.09 -5.69 -10.88
CA ARG A 126 -14.69 -6.29 -12.16
C ARG A 126 -13.39 -7.09 -12.02
N THR A 127 -12.44 -6.54 -11.27
CA THR A 127 -11.12 -7.15 -11.07
C THR A 127 -11.17 -8.33 -10.10
N PHE A 128 -12.05 -8.26 -9.10
CA PHE A 128 -12.21 -9.23 -8.04
C PHE A 128 -13.68 -9.67 -7.89
N PRO A 129 -14.20 -10.45 -8.87
CA PRO A 129 -15.61 -10.81 -8.90
C PRO A 129 -16.03 -11.79 -7.78
N GLU A 130 -15.11 -12.62 -7.29
CA GLU A 130 -15.41 -13.66 -6.31
C GLU A 130 -15.13 -13.20 -4.87
N ALA A 131 -13.98 -12.58 -4.63
CA ALA A 131 -13.59 -12.14 -3.30
C ALA A 131 -12.64 -10.94 -3.40
N LEU A 132 -12.86 -9.95 -2.55
CA LEU A 132 -11.98 -8.79 -2.46
C LEU A 132 -10.60 -9.16 -1.92
N PRO A 133 -9.55 -8.42 -2.33
CA PRO A 133 -8.23 -8.54 -1.72
C PRO A 133 -8.28 -8.31 -0.22
N THR A 134 -7.33 -8.90 0.50
CA THR A 134 -7.23 -8.74 1.95
C THR A 134 -6.78 -7.32 2.29
N VAL A 135 -7.57 -6.65 3.12
CA VAL A 135 -7.23 -5.38 3.76
C VAL A 135 -7.58 -5.50 5.23
N ARG A 136 -6.61 -5.24 6.11
CA ARG A 136 -6.81 -5.38 7.56
C ARG A 136 -6.09 -4.30 8.35
N ARG A 137 -6.70 -3.86 9.43
CA ARG A 137 -5.99 -3.15 10.49
C ARG A 137 -4.99 -4.11 11.14
N MET A 138 -3.74 -3.68 11.23
CA MET A 138 -2.66 -4.52 11.76
C MET A 138 -2.74 -4.62 13.27
N SER A 139 -2.62 -5.84 13.76
CA SER A 139 -2.54 -6.20 15.18
C SER A 139 -1.55 -7.34 15.37
N LYS A 140 -1.16 -7.60 16.61
CA LYS A 140 -0.25 -8.72 16.92
C LYS A 140 -0.88 -10.08 16.55
N GLU A 141 -2.18 -10.19 16.67
CA GLU A 141 -2.94 -11.42 16.40
C GLU A 141 -2.99 -11.74 14.90
N CYS A 142 -3.19 -10.74 14.03
CA CYS A 142 -3.28 -10.97 12.59
C CYS A 142 -1.92 -10.97 11.88
N LEU A 143 -0.86 -10.47 12.52
CA LEU A 143 0.46 -10.31 11.92
C LEU A 143 1.02 -11.61 11.31
N PRO A 144 0.99 -12.80 11.98
CA PRO A 144 1.52 -14.03 11.38
C PRO A 144 0.79 -14.44 10.09
N ALA A 145 -0.54 -14.37 10.09
CA ALA A 145 -1.35 -14.70 8.91
C ALA A 145 -1.07 -13.73 7.76
N MET A 146 -1.06 -12.42 8.04
CA MET A 146 -0.75 -11.38 7.05
C MET A 146 0.65 -11.56 6.45
N PHE A 147 1.64 -11.88 7.27
CA PHE A 147 3.01 -12.11 6.80
C PHE A 147 3.09 -13.31 5.83
N HIS A 148 2.46 -14.43 6.17
CA HIS A 148 2.44 -15.62 5.31
C HIS A 148 1.69 -15.37 3.99
N GLU A 149 0.55 -14.70 4.03
CA GLU A 149 -0.21 -14.37 2.83
C GLU A 149 0.55 -13.37 1.94
N ALA A 150 1.15 -12.33 2.52
CA ALA A 150 1.96 -11.36 1.79
C ALA A 150 3.20 -12.02 1.14
N ALA A 151 3.85 -12.96 1.81
CA ALA A 151 4.97 -13.70 1.25
C ALA A 151 4.54 -14.53 0.02
N ARG A 152 3.39 -15.21 0.08
CA ARG A 152 2.83 -15.93 -1.06
C ARG A 152 2.49 -15.00 -2.23
N MET A 153 1.86 -13.85 -1.94
CA MET A 153 1.53 -12.86 -2.97
C MET A 153 2.79 -12.35 -3.67
N ARG A 154 3.85 -12.01 -2.94
CA ARG A 154 5.13 -11.58 -3.54
C ARG A 154 5.75 -12.63 -4.44
N ILE A 155 5.67 -13.91 -4.08
CA ILE A 155 6.15 -15.01 -4.93
C ILE A 155 5.32 -15.10 -6.22
N GLN A 156 3.99 -14.99 -6.12
CA GLN A 156 3.10 -15.03 -7.29
C GLN A 156 3.38 -13.88 -8.25
N MET A 157 3.57 -12.66 -7.73
CA MET A 157 3.84 -11.47 -8.53
C MET A 157 5.22 -11.50 -9.23
N ARG A 158 6.18 -12.26 -8.70
CA ARG A 158 7.52 -12.41 -9.31
C ARG A 158 7.60 -13.53 -10.36
N ARG A 159 6.56 -14.35 -10.51
CA ARG A 159 6.55 -15.36 -11.57
C ARG A 159 6.53 -14.65 -12.93
N PRO A 160 7.47 -14.99 -13.85
CA PRO A 160 7.40 -14.47 -15.21
C PRO A 160 6.07 -14.87 -15.80
N LEU A 161 5.46 -13.95 -16.58
CA LEU A 161 4.31 -14.28 -17.42
C LEU A 161 4.68 -15.50 -18.28
N PRO A 162 3.81 -16.51 -18.42
CA PRO A 162 4.05 -17.60 -19.34
C PRO A 162 4.38 -16.98 -20.71
N ASN A 163 5.50 -17.42 -21.29
CA ASN A 163 6.14 -16.86 -22.48
C ASN A 163 5.13 -16.34 -23.51
N ALA A 164 5.27 -15.08 -23.89
CA ALA A 164 4.77 -14.64 -25.18
C ALA A 164 5.38 -15.58 -26.25
N PRO A 165 4.61 -16.03 -27.27
CA PRO A 165 5.14 -16.89 -28.29
C PRO A 165 6.38 -16.20 -28.89
N SER A 166 7.49 -16.93 -28.89
CA SER A 166 8.68 -16.53 -29.63
C SER A 166 8.25 -16.36 -31.08
N ASP A 167 8.26 -15.12 -31.60
CA ASP A 167 8.19 -14.86 -33.01
C ASP A 167 9.38 -15.61 -33.66
N GLU A 168 9.12 -16.79 -34.15
CA GLU A 168 9.99 -17.46 -35.12
C GLU A 168 9.97 -16.56 -36.40
N MET A 169 10.95 -15.69 -36.46
CA MET A 169 11.32 -15.07 -37.71
C MET A 169 12.04 -16.11 -38.58
N SER A 170 11.33 -16.62 -39.56
CA SER A 170 11.87 -17.28 -40.76
C SER A 170 12.13 -16.25 -41.83
#